data_66ac8e8cf17578658fd08f1f69bc3771
#
_entry.id   66ac8e8cf17578658fd08f1f69bc3771
#
_cell.length_a   1.000
_cell.length_b   1.000
_cell.length_c   1.000
_cell.angle_alpha   90.00
_cell.angle_beta   90.00
_cell.angle_gamma   90.00
#
_symmetry.space_group_name_H-M   'P 1'
#
loop_
_entity.id
_entity.type
_entity.pdbx_description
1 polymer ?
#
loop_
_entity_poly.entity_id
_entity_poly.type
_entity_poly.pdbx_seq_one_letter_code
_entity_poly.pdbx_strand_id
1 'polypeptide(L)'
;MRFESFSFGSIRIDGVTYTHDVVIDRGQVRKRKKKPSKKFRDDFGHTPLSVKEDIPWKCLRLVIGTGTGRLPVMDEVKHEAERRHIKLLILPTAEAIAELKERPDKVNAILHVTC
;
A
#
# COMPACT_ATOMS: atom_id res chain seq x y z
N MET A 1 2.32 -14.89 6.15
CA MET A 1 1.50 -13.75 6.63
C MET A 1 0.03 -14.07 6.46
N ARG A 2 -0.75 -13.84 7.47
CA ARG A 2 -2.15 -14.23 7.49
C ARG A 2 -3.04 -13.00 7.61
N PHE A 3 -3.84 -12.74 6.57
CA PHE A 3 -4.85 -11.68 6.57
C PHE A 3 -6.15 -12.26 7.10
N GLU A 4 -6.61 -11.77 8.25
CA GLU A 4 -7.75 -12.36 8.95
C GLU A 4 -9.05 -11.60 8.72
N SER A 5 -8.97 -10.26 8.66
CA SER A 5 -10.13 -9.43 8.39
C SER A 5 -9.72 -8.07 7.86
N PHE A 6 -10.60 -7.47 7.10
CA PHE A 6 -10.46 -6.10 6.64
C PHE A 6 -11.83 -5.43 6.57
N SER A 7 -11.92 -4.24 7.15
CA SER A 7 -13.05 -3.34 6.98
C SER A 7 -12.51 -1.91 7.00
N PHE A 8 -13.32 -0.94 6.57
CA PHE A 8 -12.84 0.44 6.65
C PHE A 8 -12.50 0.82 8.07
N GLY A 9 -11.29 1.35 8.24
CA GLY A 9 -10.77 1.76 9.52
C GLY A 9 -9.95 0.70 10.23
N SER A 10 -9.96 -0.57 9.81
CA SER A 10 -9.12 -1.58 10.46
C SER A 10 -8.78 -2.76 9.56
N ILE A 11 -7.61 -3.32 9.80
CA ILE A 11 -7.14 -4.57 9.17
C ILE A 11 -6.47 -5.42 10.23
N ARG A 12 -6.73 -6.74 10.19
CA ARG A 12 -6.09 -7.68 11.11
C ARG A 12 -5.15 -8.57 10.33
N ILE A 13 -3.88 -8.55 10.70
CA ILE A 13 -2.80 -9.33 10.07
C ILE A 13 -2.04 -10.05 11.17
N ASP A 14 -1.90 -11.37 11.04
CA ASP A 14 -1.16 -12.21 11.99
C ASP A 14 -1.56 -11.97 13.45
N GLY A 15 -2.86 -11.82 13.69
CA GLY A 15 -3.41 -11.62 15.04
C GLY A 15 -3.31 -10.19 15.58
N VAL A 16 -2.78 -9.25 14.81
CA VAL A 16 -2.66 -7.84 15.22
C VAL A 16 -3.62 -6.98 14.42
N THR A 17 -4.37 -6.13 15.10
CA THR A 17 -5.29 -5.20 14.45
C THR A 17 -4.64 -3.84 14.28
N TYR A 18 -4.63 -3.33 13.06
CA TYR A 18 -4.10 -2.02 12.71
C TYR A 18 -5.25 -1.10 12.31
N THR A 19 -5.25 0.13 12.83
CA THR A 19 -6.27 1.14 12.53
C THR A 19 -5.73 2.29 11.68
N HIS A 20 -4.63 2.05 11.01
CA HIS A 20 -3.96 3.00 10.12
C HIS A 20 -3.45 2.27 8.89
N ASP A 21 -3.05 3.01 7.87
CA ASP A 21 -2.43 2.43 6.68
C ASP A 21 -1.17 1.67 7.07
N VAL A 22 -0.96 0.53 6.42
CA VAL A 22 0.18 -0.34 6.71
C VAL A 22 1.06 -0.52 5.49
N VAL A 23 2.35 -0.72 5.76
CA VAL A 23 3.35 -1.12 4.77
C VAL A 23 3.80 -2.53 5.11
N ILE A 24 3.80 -3.41 4.11
CA ILE A 24 4.31 -4.77 4.26
C ILE A 24 5.61 -4.85 3.48
N ASP A 25 6.70 -5.01 4.21
CA ASP A 25 8.05 -5.00 3.67
C ASP A 25 8.76 -6.31 4.05
N ARG A 26 8.91 -7.20 3.08
CA ARG A 26 9.59 -8.49 3.27
C ARG A 26 9.04 -9.24 4.50
N GLY A 27 7.71 -9.32 4.60
CA GLY A 27 7.01 -10.02 5.68
C GLY A 27 6.87 -9.25 6.98
N GLN A 28 7.37 -8.02 7.06
CA GLN A 28 7.23 -7.16 8.22
C GLN A 28 6.16 -6.11 7.99
N VAL A 29 5.31 -5.90 8.98
CA VAL A 29 4.24 -4.89 8.92
C VAL A 29 4.66 -3.67 9.70
N ARG A 30 4.56 -2.49 9.08
CA ARG A 30 4.81 -1.21 9.74
C ARG A 30 3.76 -0.19 9.35
N LYS A 31 3.66 0.88 10.13
CA LYS A 31 2.74 1.98 9.82
C LYS A 31 3.24 2.75 8.59
N ARG A 32 2.32 3.07 7.66
CA ARG A 32 2.63 4.00 6.58
C ARG A 32 2.87 5.39 7.16
N LYS A 33 4.00 6.00 6.76
CA LYS A 33 4.34 7.37 7.14
C LYS A 33 4.04 8.29 5.95
N LYS A 34 2.85 8.88 5.94
CA LYS A 34 2.37 9.71 4.83
C LYS A 34 2.71 11.19 4.94
N LYS A 35 3.34 11.61 6.01
CA LYS A 35 3.69 13.03 6.23
C LYS A 35 4.44 13.66 5.05
N PRO A 36 5.42 12.99 4.41
CA PRO A 36 6.12 13.58 3.26
C PRO A 36 5.22 13.85 2.05
N SER A 37 4.06 13.20 1.98
CA SER A 37 3.11 13.37 0.87
C SER A 37 2.02 14.39 1.16
N LYS A 38 1.91 14.88 2.39
CA LYS A 38 0.81 15.80 2.78
C LYS A 38 0.81 17.10 1.99
N LYS A 39 1.96 17.56 1.53
CA LYS A 39 2.09 18.77 0.72
C LYS A 39 1.39 18.68 -0.64
N PHE A 40 1.06 17.48 -1.09
CA PHE A 40 0.36 17.25 -2.36
C PHE A 40 -1.15 17.11 -2.18
N ARG A 41 -1.65 17.17 -0.96
CA ARG A 41 -3.05 16.90 -0.65
C ARG A 41 -4.02 17.84 -1.39
N ASP A 42 -3.68 19.11 -1.49
CA ASP A 42 -4.57 20.09 -2.13
C ASP A 42 -4.77 19.79 -3.61
N ASP A 43 -3.77 19.24 -4.29
CA ASP A 43 -3.84 18.92 -5.72
C ASP A 43 -4.70 17.67 -5.97
N PHE A 44 -4.83 16.78 -4.99
CA PHE A 44 -5.49 15.48 -5.17
C PHE A 44 -6.78 15.32 -4.34
N GLY A 45 -7.09 16.26 -3.45
CA GLY A 45 -8.23 16.14 -2.53
C GLY A 45 -8.02 15.17 -1.38
N HIS A 46 -6.98 14.34 -1.44
CA HIS A 46 -6.55 13.39 -0.41
C HIS A 46 -5.03 13.35 -0.41
N THR A 47 -4.42 12.91 0.70
CA THR A 47 -2.97 12.72 0.73
C THR A 47 -2.61 11.55 -0.18
N PRO A 48 -1.95 11.80 -1.33
CA PRO A 48 -1.62 10.72 -2.28
C PRO A 48 -0.44 9.89 -1.78
N LEU A 49 -0.19 8.75 -2.44
CA LEU A 49 1.07 8.05 -2.31
C LEU A 49 2.08 8.70 -3.24
N SER A 50 3.21 9.12 -2.68
CA SER A 50 4.29 9.76 -3.44
C SER A 50 5.63 9.07 -3.21
N VAL A 51 6.59 9.32 -4.11
CA VAL A 51 7.96 8.78 -3.97
C VAL A 51 8.71 9.38 -2.78
N LYS A 52 8.19 10.41 -2.13
CA LYS A 52 8.79 10.99 -0.93
C LYS A 52 8.59 10.11 0.30
N GLU A 53 7.66 9.16 0.24
CA GLU A 53 7.46 8.19 1.31
C GLU A 53 8.49 7.08 1.23
N ASP A 54 8.65 6.36 2.33
CA ASP A 54 9.53 5.18 2.40
C ASP A 54 8.80 3.96 1.80
N ILE A 55 8.86 3.85 0.47
CA ILE A 55 8.20 2.77 -0.25
C ILE A 55 9.08 1.51 -0.22
N PRO A 56 8.50 0.32 0.05
CA PRO A 56 9.28 -0.92 0.16
C PRO A 56 9.62 -1.48 -1.22
N TRP A 57 10.64 -0.92 -1.85
CA TRP A 57 11.03 -1.25 -3.22
C TRP A 57 11.73 -2.59 -3.40
N LYS A 58 12.17 -3.25 -2.31
CA LYS A 58 12.91 -4.52 -2.41
C LYS A 58 11.98 -5.70 -2.61
N CYS A 59 11.44 -5.82 -3.81
CA CYS A 59 10.48 -6.84 -4.19
C CYS A 59 10.44 -6.98 -5.72
N LEU A 60 9.80 -8.02 -6.21
CA LEU A 60 9.50 -8.18 -7.63
C LEU A 60 8.14 -7.60 -8.00
N ARG A 61 7.20 -7.63 -7.03
CA ARG A 61 5.87 -7.05 -7.19
C ARG A 61 5.55 -6.16 -6.00
N LEU A 62 4.97 -5.01 -6.28
CA LEU A 62 4.48 -4.09 -5.26
C LEU A 62 2.98 -3.91 -5.45
N VAL A 63 2.22 -4.25 -4.42
CA VAL A 63 0.76 -4.15 -4.44
C VAL A 63 0.35 -2.93 -3.62
N ILE A 64 -0.42 -2.05 -4.22
CA ILE A 64 -0.94 -0.86 -3.53
C ILE A 64 -2.45 -1.02 -3.42
N GLY A 65 -2.94 -1.10 -2.17
CA GLY A 65 -4.36 -1.11 -1.87
C GLY A 65 -4.85 0.30 -1.65
N THR A 66 -5.83 0.72 -2.42
CA THR A 66 -6.29 2.12 -2.46
C THR A 66 -7.56 2.38 -1.66
N GLY A 67 -7.87 1.53 -0.68
CA GLY A 67 -9.11 1.63 0.07
C GLY A 67 -10.29 1.25 -0.81
N THR A 68 -11.23 2.16 -1.00
CA THR A 68 -12.34 1.98 -1.97
C THR A 68 -11.96 2.41 -3.39
N GLY A 69 -10.68 2.59 -3.67
CA GLY A 69 -10.21 3.11 -4.95
C GLY A 69 -9.92 4.61 -4.91
N ARG A 70 -9.94 5.23 -3.74
CA ARG A 70 -9.81 6.69 -3.60
C ARG A 70 -8.41 7.20 -3.29
N LEU A 71 -7.48 6.33 -2.88
CA LEU A 71 -6.11 6.77 -2.65
C LEU A 71 -5.44 7.08 -3.99
N PRO A 72 -5.08 8.34 -4.26
CA PRO A 72 -4.34 8.66 -5.47
C PRO A 72 -2.90 8.13 -5.36
N VAL A 73 -2.40 7.58 -6.47
CA VAL A 73 -0.99 7.17 -6.59
C VAL A 73 -0.35 8.11 -7.61
N MET A 74 0.64 8.89 -7.17
CA MET A 74 1.28 9.86 -8.06
C MET A 74 2.07 9.15 -9.16
N ASP A 75 2.14 9.78 -10.34
CA ASP A 75 2.79 9.17 -11.51
C ASP A 75 4.26 8.85 -11.27
N GLU A 76 4.95 9.61 -10.44
CA GLU A 76 6.35 9.36 -10.09
C GLU A 76 6.54 7.99 -9.45
N VAL A 77 5.54 7.50 -8.67
CA VAL A 77 5.58 6.15 -8.10
C VAL A 77 5.55 5.11 -9.21
N LYS A 78 4.69 5.32 -10.21
CA LYS A 78 4.57 4.40 -11.35
C LYS A 78 5.85 4.38 -12.17
N HIS A 79 6.43 5.56 -12.43
CA HIS A 79 7.69 5.69 -13.17
C HIS A 79 8.85 5.02 -12.42
N GLU A 80 8.91 5.19 -11.11
CA GLU A 80 9.97 4.60 -10.31
C GLU A 80 9.87 3.06 -10.29
N ALA A 81 8.66 2.51 -10.18
CA ALA A 81 8.46 1.07 -10.25
C ALA A 81 8.91 0.53 -11.61
N GLU A 82 8.58 1.21 -12.69
CA GLU A 82 8.99 0.84 -14.05
C GLU A 82 10.52 0.88 -14.19
N ARG A 83 11.15 1.95 -13.69
CA ARG A 83 12.61 2.09 -13.72
C ARG A 83 13.30 0.94 -12.96
N ARG A 84 12.70 0.46 -11.90
CA ARG A 84 13.23 -0.63 -11.08
C ARG A 84 12.83 -2.02 -11.56
N HIS A 85 12.08 -2.10 -12.65
CA HIS A 85 11.54 -3.36 -13.19
C HIS A 85 10.66 -4.10 -12.16
N ILE A 86 9.91 -3.34 -11.37
CA ILE A 86 8.97 -3.89 -10.39
C ILE A 86 7.56 -3.86 -11.00
N LYS A 87 6.86 -4.99 -10.93
CA LYS A 87 5.47 -5.04 -11.35
C LYS A 87 4.61 -4.36 -10.29
N LEU A 88 3.96 -3.27 -10.69
CA LEU A 88 3.09 -2.48 -9.80
C LEU A 88 1.63 -2.85 -10.04
N LEU A 89 0.93 -3.22 -8.97
CA LEU A 89 -0.52 -3.46 -8.99
C LEU A 89 -1.20 -2.45 -8.08
N ILE A 90 -2.12 -1.71 -8.65
CA ILE A 90 -2.90 -0.69 -7.91
C ILE A 90 -4.35 -1.16 -7.92
N LEU A 91 -4.86 -1.54 -6.76
CA LEU A 91 -6.15 -2.20 -6.60
C LEU A 91 -6.87 -1.66 -5.36
N PRO A 92 -8.21 -1.72 -5.30
CA PRO A 92 -8.90 -1.52 -4.03
C PRO A 92 -8.34 -2.47 -2.98
N THR A 93 -8.33 -2.05 -1.72
CA THR A 93 -7.61 -2.80 -0.66
C THR A 93 -8.11 -4.24 -0.53
N ALA A 94 -9.41 -4.50 -0.63
CA ALA A 94 -9.92 -5.87 -0.56
C ALA A 94 -9.35 -6.76 -1.67
N GLU A 95 -9.23 -6.24 -2.89
CA GLU A 95 -8.63 -6.97 -4.02
C GLU A 95 -7.12 -7.09 -3.85
N ALA A 96 -6.47 -6.08 -3.31
CA ALA A 96 -5.04 -6.12 -3.00
C ALA A 96 -4.72 -7.25 -2.00
N ILE A 97 -5.55 -7.40 -0.97
CA ILE A 97 -5.41 -8.48 0.01
C ILE A 97 -5.57 -9.85 -0.66
N ALA A 98 -6.57 -10.00 -1.54
CA ALA A 98 -6.78 -11.24 -2.28
C ALA A 98 -5.53 -11.59 -3.12
N GLU A 99 -4.94 -10.61 -3.79
CA GLU A 99 -3.70 -10.79 -4.56
C GLU A 99 -2.53 -11.23 -3.68
N LEU A 100 -2.39 -10.64 -2.50
CA LEU A 100 -1.33 -10.99 -1.56
C LEU A 100 -1.49 -12.42 -1.02
N LYS A 101 -2.73 -12.85 -0.80
CA LYS A 101 -3.01 -14.23 -0.37
C LYS A 101 -2.69 -15.24 -1.45
N GLU A 102 -3.01 -14.91 -2.70
CA GLU A 102 -2.82 -15.80 -3.83
C GLU A 102 -1.37 -15.93 -4.24
N ARG A 103 -0.63 -14.82 -4.21
CA ARG A 103 0.77 -14.73 -4.68
C ARG A 103 1.67 -14.07 -3.63
N PRO A 104 2.02 -14.80 -2.57
CA PRO A 104 2.76 -14.19 -1.45
C PRO A 104 4.26 -14.05 -1.67
N ASP A 105 4.83 -14.62 -2.72
CA ASP A 105 6.28 -14.63 -2.92
C ASP A 105 6.79 -13.34 -3.52
N LYS A 106 7.87 -12.79 -2.92
CA LYS A 106 8.61 -11.63 -3.42
C LYS A 106 7.72 -10.42 -3.68
N VAL A 107 6.70 -10.25 -2.85
CA VAL A 107 5.75 -9.16 -2.93
C VAL A 107 5.80 -8.31 -1.68
N ASN A 108 5.80 -6.99 -1.86
CA ASN A 108 5.58 -6.01 -0.80
C ASN A 108 4.27 -5.28 -1.06
N ALA A 109 3.78 -4.55 -0.07
CA ALA A 109 2.51 -3.87 -0.21
C ALA A 109 2.43 -2.58 0.61
N ILE A 110 1.58 -1.69 0.15
CA ILE A 110 1.10 -0.55 0.92
C ILE A 110 -0.42 -0.64 0.88
N LEU A 111 -1.05 -0.72 2.03
CA LEU A 111 -2.50 -0.90 2.13
C LEU A 111 -3.14 0.30 2.81
N HIS A 112 -3.98 1.01 2.07
CA HIS A 112 -4.79 2.08 2.61
C HIS A 112 -5.98 1.44 3.34
N VAL A 113 -6.09 1.72 4.63
CA VAL A 113 -7.08 1.09 5.54
C VAL A 113 -8.19 2.07 5.89
N THR A 114 -7.86 3.35 5.95
CA THR A 114 -8.82 4.42 6.24
C THR A 114 -9.26 5.09 4.95
N CYS A 115 -10.42 5.70 4.96
CA CYS A 115 -10.92 6.47 3.80
C CYS A 115 -10.16 7.76 3.59
#